data_960462bce2426c1824bec024c279b44f
#
_entry.id   960462bce2426c1824bec024c279b44f
#
_cell.length_a   1.000
_cell.length_b   1.000
_cell.length_c   1.000
_cell.angle_alpha   90.00
_cell.angle_beta   90.00
_cell.angle_gamma   90.00
#
_symmetry.space_group_name_H-M   'P 1'
#
loop_
_entity.id
_entity.type
_entity.pdbx_description
1 polymer ?
#
loop_
_entity_poly.entity_id
_entity_poly.type
_entity_poly.pdbx_seq_one_letter_code
_entity_poly.pdbx_strand_id
1 'polypeptide(L)'
;SWGSTLSLAYAITHPDRARGLILRGIFLTRKKELKWFYQYGASEIFPDYWERYRDEIPEAERGDFMTAYYKRLTSDDHETRVSAARAW
;
A
#
# COMPACT_ATOMS: atom_id res chain seq x y z
N SER A 1 3.36 -9.42 3.08
CA SER A 1 2.42 -8.33 3.33
C SER A 1 0.97 -8.74 3.09
N TRP A 2 0.40 -8.51 1.90
CA TRP A 2 -1.00 -8.88 1.63
C TRP A 2 -1.31 -10.36 1.82
N GLY A 3 -0.39 -11.25 1.46
CA GLY A 3 -0.52 -12.68 1.70
C GLY A 3 -0.70 -13.05 3.17
N SER A 4 -0.06 -12.33 4.09
CA SER A 4 -0.27 -12.55 5.53
C SER A 4 -1.68 -12.13 5.98
N THR A 5 -2.17 -11.00 5.47
CA THR A 5 -3.54 -10.54 5.72
C THR A 5 -4.57 -11.56 5.21
N LEU A 6 -4.39 -12.02 3.97
CA LEU A 6 -5.29 -12.99 3.34
C LEU A 6 -5.27 -14.34 4.05
N SER A 7 -4.09 -14.83 4.45
CA SER A 7 -3.95 -16.09 5.19
C SER A 7 -4.64 -16.03 6.55
N LEU A 8 -4.54 -14.91 7.26
CA LEU A 8 -5.25 -14.71 8.53
C LEU A 8 -6.77 -14.68 8.32
N ALA A 9 -7.24 -13.94 7.33
CA ALA A 9 -8.66 -13.89 7.00
C ALA A 9 -9.22 -15.27 6.64
N TYR A 10 -8.48 -16.04 5.81
CA TYR A 10 -8.84 -17.41 5.47
C TYR A 10 -8.90 -18.32 6.70
N ALA A 11 -7.88 -18.29 7.54
CA ALA A 11 -7.83 -19.16 8.73
C ALA A 11 -8.94 -18.83 9.75
N ILE A 12 -9.32 -17.57 9.88
CA ILE A 12 -10.44 -17.16 10.75
C ILE A 12 -11.77 -17.66 10.18
N THR A 13 -11.93 -17.60 8.85
CA THR A 13 -13.16 -18.01 8.18
C THR A 13 -13.28 -19.53 8.07
N HIS A 14 -12.15 -20.23 7.94
CA HIS A 14 -12.08 -21.69 7.74
C HIS A 14 -11.11 -22.36 8.72
N PRO A 15 -11.37 -22.32 10.04
CA PRO A 15 -10.44 -22.79 11.07
C PRO A 15 -10.10 -24.29 10.92
N ASP A 16 -11.02 -25.10 10.47
CA ASP A 16 -10.83 -26.54 10.25
C ASP A 16 -9.88 -26.86 9.08
N ARG A 17 -9.65 -25.89 8.22
CA ARG A 17 -8.79 -26.04 7.03
C ARG A 17 -7.36 -25.53 7.27
N ALA A 18 -7.12 -24.79 8.34
CA ALA A 18 -5.82 -24.20 8.67
C ALA A 18 -5.25 -24.90 9.91
N ARG A 19 -4.23 -25.74 9.71
CA ARG A 19 -3.53 -26.40 10.83
C ARG A 19 -2.49 -25.53 11.51
N GLY A 20 -2.02 -24.49 10.83
CA GLY A 20 -1.04 -23.54 11.33
C GLY A 20 -0.69 -22.52 10.25
N LEU A 21 -0.11 -21.40 10.66
CA LEU A 21 0.33 -20.32 9.77
C LEU A 21 1.77 -19.93 10.11
N ILE A 22 2.60 -19.78 9.09
CA ILE A 22 3.92 -19.16 9.20
C ILE A 22 3.86 -17.89 8.36
N LEU A 23 3.85 -16.73 9.03
CA LEU A 23 3.66 -15.45 8.39
C LEU A 23 4.97 -14.66 8.35
N ARG A 24 5.26 -14.06 7.18
CA ARG A 24 6.40 -13.15 6.99
C ARG A 24 5.90 -11.83 6.42
N GLY A 25 6.47 -10.71 6.91
CA GLY A 25 6.03 -9.38 6.52
C GLY A 25 4.58 -9.15 6.95
N ILE A 26 4.31 -9.40 8.23
CA ILE A 26 2.94 -9.34 8.78
C ILE A 26 2.33 -7.97 8.56
N PHE A 27 1.16 -7.95 7.96
CA PHE A 27 0.40 -6.74 7.64
C PHE A 27 -1.08 -7.01 7.92
N LEU A 28 -1.69 -6.21 8.77
CA LEU A 28 -3.06 -6.38 9.25
C LEU A 28 -4.04 -5.39 8.64
N THR A 29 -3.59 -4.57 7.68
CA THR A 29 -4.39 -3.52 7.02
C THR A 29 -5.04 -2.51 7.98
N ARG A 30 -4.47 -2.32 9.17
CA ARG A 30 -4.95 -1.31 10.10
C ARG A 30 -4.66 0.09 9.57
N LYS A 31 -5.52 1.05 9.88
CA LYS A 31 -5.36 2.45 9.45
C LYS A 31 -3.98 3.04 9.78
N LYS A 32 -3.43 2.71 10.95
CA LYS A 32 -2.08 3.17 11.34
C LYS A 32 -0.97 2.59 10.47
N GLU A 33 -1.09 1.33 10.02
CA GLU A 33 -0.13 0.69 9.14
C GLU A 33 -0.18 1.30 7.74
N LEU A 34 -1.39 1.53 7.22
CA LEU A 34 -1.60 2.19 5.94
C LEU A 34 -1.03 3.61 5.96
N LYS A 35 -1.33 4.39 7.01
CA LYS A 35 -0.78 5.74 7.16
C LYS A 35 0.75 5.73 7.26
N TRP A 36 1.32 4.83 8.06
CA TRP A 36 2.76 4.72 8.20
C TRP A 36 3.43 4.35 6.88
N PHE A 37 2.84 3.43 6.13
CA PHE A 37 3.43 2.93 4.89
C PHE A 37 3.30 3.92 3.73
N TYR A 38 2.14 4.54 3.58
CA TYR A 38 1.80 5.32 2.39
C TYR A 38 1.72 6.83 2.61
N GLN A 39 1.76 7.32 3.84
CA GLN A 39 1.59 8.75 4.10
C GLN A 39 2.80 9.42 4.76
N TYR A 40 3.45 8.81 5.77
CA TYR A 40 4.53 9.51 6.47
C TYR A 40 5.63 8.66 7.10
N GLY A 41 5.43 7.45 7.54
CA GLY A 41 6.43 6.71 8.36
C GLY A 41 7.56 6.09 7.53
N ALA A 42 7.25 5.48 6.39
CA ALA A 42 8.23 4.88 5.51
C ALA A 42 9.20 5.93 4.93
N SER A 43 8.78 7.19 4.80
CA SER A 43 9.61 8.32 4.39
C SER A 43 10.82 8.56 5.28
N GLU A 44 10.71 8.25 6.57
CA GLU A 44 11.81 8.42 7.53
C GLU A 44 12.90 7.34 7.36
N ILE A 45 12.53 6.17 6.88
CA ILE A 45 13.46 5.04 6.71
C ILE A 45 14.03 5.00 5.29
N PHE A 46 13.23 5.37 4.30
CA PHE A 46 13.56 5.32 2.88
C PHE A 46 13.34 6.67 2.18
N PRO A 47 14.02 7.75 2.59
CA PRO A 47 13.79 9.10 2.05
C PRO A 47 14.01 9.18 0.54
N ASP A 48 15.09 8.55 0.02
CA ASP A 48 15.43 8.60 -1.41
C ASP A 48 14.35 7.96 -2.30
N TYR A 49 13.81 6.81 -1.87
CA TYR A 49 12.72 6.15 -2.58
C TYR A 49 11.40 6.90 -2.42
N TRP A 50 11.21 7.55 -1.27
CA TRP A 50 10.01 8.34 -0.99
C TRP A 50 9.89 9.57 -1.89
N GLU A 51 10.98 10.20 -2.30
CA GLU A 51 10.96 11.35 -3.19
C GLU A 51 10.23 11.04 -4.50
N ARG A 52 10.57 9.93 -5.14
CA ARG A 52 9.92 9.52 -6.39
C ARG A 52 8.42 9.25 -6.20
N TYR A 53 8.06 8.60 -5.11
CA TYR A 53 6.67 8.34 -4.75
C TYR A 53 5.90 9.64 -4.50
N ARG A 54 6.48 10.55 -3.75
CA ARG A 54 5.90 11.86 -3.42
C ARG A 54 5.73 12.74 -4.67
N ASP A 55 6.75 12.81 -5.51
CA ASP A 55 6.84 13.80 -6.58
C ASP A 55 5.96 13.46 -7.79
N GLU A 56 5.52 12.23 -7.93
CA GLU A 56 4.46 11.84 -8.87
C GLU A 56 3.13 12.52 -8.55
N ILE A 57 2.90 12.88 -7.28
CA ILE A 57 1.64 13.48 -6.85
C ILE A 57 1.78 15.00 -6.72
N PRO A 58 0.92 15.80 -7.37
CA PRO A 58 0.87 17.25 -7.19
C PRO A 58 0.74 17.65 -5.72
N GLU A 59 1.40 18.73 -5.34
CA GLU A 59 1.47 19.19 -3.95
C GLU A 59 0.08 19.32 -3.29
N ALA A 60 -0.89 19.84 -4.02
CA ALA A 60 -2.26 20.00 -3.53
C ALA A 60 -2.98 18.69 -3.17
N GLU A 61 -2.50 17.54 -3.70
CA GLU A 61 -3.10 16.22 -3.45
C GLU A 61 -2.28 15.37 -2.46
N ARG A 62 -1.12 15.85 -1.99
CA ARG A 62 -0.21 15.10 -1.09
C ARG A 62 -0.73 14.89 0.33
N GLY A 63 -1.87 15.50 0.67
CA GLY A 63 -2.55 15.27 1.95
C GLY A 63 -3.12 13.85 2.10
N ASP A 64 -3.38 13.15 0.99
CA ASP A 64 -3.84 11.76 0.97
C ASP A 64 -3.27 11.02 -0.25
N PHE A 65 -2.08 10.45 -0.09
CA PHE A 65 -1.40 9.73 -1.16
C PHE A 65 -2.19 8.52 -1.66
N MET A 66 -2.86 7.80 -0.78
CA MET A 66 -3.62 6.61 -1.20
C MET A 66 -4.74 6.97 -2.16
N THR A 67 -5.53 7.99 -1.84
CA THR A 67 -6.59 8.48 -2.73
C THR A 67 -6.02 9.06 -4.03
N ALA A 68 -4.93 9.83 -3.95
CA ALA A 68 -4.28 10.42 -5.12
C ALA A 68 -3.74 9.35 -6.08
N TYR A 69 -3.09 8.31 -5.56
CA TYR A 69 -2.60 7.19 -6.35
C TYR A 69 -3.73 6.32 -6.90
N TYR A 70 -4.76 6.02 -6.09
CA TYR A 70 -5.91 5.26 -6.57
C TYR A 70 -6.54 5.90 -7.80
N LYS A 71 -6.76 7.21 -7.76
CA LYS A 71 -7.31 7.98 -8.89
C LYS A 71 -6.45 7.82 -10.17
N ARG A 72 -5.12 7.83 -10.02
CA ARG A 72 -4.19 7.71 -11.17
C ARG A 72 -4.08 6.28 -11.67
N LEU A 73 -3.96 5.33 -10.79
CA LEU A 73 -3.86 3.90 -11.13
C LEU A 73 -5.14 3.34 -11.79
N THR A 74 -6.28 3.98 -11.54
CA THR A 74 -7.58 3.62 -12.14
C THR A 74 -8.02 4.60 -13.24
N SER A 75 -7.15 5.52 -13.67
CA SER A 75 -7.44 6.47 -14.76
C SER A 75 -7.68 5.75 -16.09
N ASP A 76 -8.54 6.29 -16.93
CA ASP A 76 -8.71 5.81 -18.31
C ASP A 76 -7.51 6.15 -19.20
N ASP A 77 -6.72 7.17 -18.83
CA ASP A 77 -5.49 7.53 -19.52
C ASP A 77 -4.36 6.54 -19.23
N HIS A 78 -3.83 5.91 -20.29
CA HIS A 78 -2.79 4.88 -20.17
C HIS A 78 -1.46 5.44 -19.62
N GLU A 79 -1.05 6.62 -20.05
CA GLU A 79 0.22 7.22 -19.61
C GLU A 79 0.19 7.57 -18.14
N THR A 80 -0.92 8.14 -17.66
CA THR A 80 -1.15 8.41 -16.24
C THR A 80 -1.08 7.14 -15.39
N ARG A 81 -1.72 6.04 -15.84
CA ARG A 81 -1.64 4.77 -15.12
C ARG A 81 -0.22 4.22 -15.03
N VAL A 82 0.51 4.26 -16.14
CA VAL A 82 1.89 3.73 -16.21
C VAL A 82 2.84 4.57 -15.35
N SER A 83 2.74 5.90 -15.41
CA SER A 83 3.54 6.80 -14.57
C SER A 83 3.31 6.52 -13.09
N ALA A 84 2.06 6.51 -12.66
CA ALA A 84 1.69 6.21 -11.27
C ALA A 84 2.15 4.81 -10.83
N ALA A 85 2.00 3.79 -11.69
CA ALA A 85 2.42 2.42 -11.38
C ALA A 85 3.95 2.27 -11.24
N ARG A 86 4.73 3.09 -11.94
CA ARG A 86 6.19 3.11 -11.81
C ARG A 86 6.67 3.82 -10.56
N ALA A 87 5.89 4.75 -10.05
CA ALA A 87 6.22 5.51 -8.84
C ALA A 87 5.71 4.83 -7.56
N TRP A 88 4.59 4.08 -7.67
CA TRP A 88 4.01 3.26 -6.60
C TRP A 88 4.95 2.11 -6.20
#